data_2872a5fd573f6592166d2ba0509830d8
#
_entry.id   2872a5fd573f6592166d2ba0509830d8
#
_cell.length_a   1.000
_cell.length_b   1.000
_cell.length_c   1.000
_cell.angle_alpha   90.00
_cell.angle_beta   90.00
_cell.angle_gamma   90.00
#
_symmetry.space_group_name_H-M   'P 1'
#
loop_
_entity.id
_entity.type
_entity.pdbx_description
1 polymer ?
#
loop_
_entity_poly.entity_id
_entity_poly.type
_entity_poly.pdbx_seq_one_letter_code
_entity_poly.pdbx_strand_id
1 'polypeptide(L)'
;MTETQYMSSRRLKLFIKIILGLVILAALIFTIYEVIQDKTTVSVGEKAPNFALKTVDGQTVQLSDLKGQGVLLNFWGTWCGPCKSEMPAINQANQKDLKGVKIIAVNIRETPSDVRKFYKRYHLNFTTVLDRNGKVTDTYHIDNIPSTFLIDQNGMVVKKITGPMKSVDDVVKYLKQIQP
;
A
#
# COMPACT_ATOMS: atom_id res chain seq x y z
N MET A 1 -16.91 -4.60 68.46
CA MET A 1 -16.33 -3.78 67.35
C MET A 1 -15.28 -4.58 66.57
N THR A 2 -15.54 -5.57 65.75
CA THR A 2 -14.38 -6.16 65.04
C THR A 2 -14.76 -7.12 63.87
N GLU A 3 -15.89 -7.74 63.80
CA GLU A 3 -16.15 -8.70 62.69
C GLU A 3 -16.66 -8.04 61.40
N THR A 4 -17.48 -7.05 61.51
CA THR A 4 -18.04 -6.31 60.35
C THR A 4 -17.00 -5.52 59.56
N GLN A 5 -15.99 -4.94 60.23
CA GLN A 5 -14.90 -4.23 59.59
C GLN A 5 -13.89 -5.18 58.87
N TYR A 6 -13.69 -6.35 59.36
CA TYR A 6 -12.79 -7.36 58.77
C TYR A 6 -13.36 -7.98 57.52
N MET A 7 -14.69 -8.26 57.50
CA MET A 7 -15.38 -8.77 56.29
C MET A 7 -15.43 -7.71 55.18
N SER A 8 -15.58 -6.41 55.49
CA SER A 8 -15.50 -5.31 54.53
C SER A 8 -14.13 -5.19 53.85
N SER A 9 -13.04 -5.35 54.63
CA SER A 9 -11.67 -5.24 54.08
C SER A 9 -11.30 -6.42 53.19
N ARG A 10 -11.77 -7.62 53.44
CA ARG A 10 -11.56 -8.79 52.57
C ARG A 10 -12.31 -8.65 51.23
N ARG A 11 -13.54 -8.20 51.23
CA ARG A 11 -14.31 -7.93 50.01
C ARG A 11 -13.65 -6.79 49.18
N LEU A 12 -13.24 -5.73 49.83
CA LEU A 12 -12.52 -4.64 49.15
C LEU A 12 -11.21 -5.13 48.49
N LYS A 13 -10.41 -5.93 49.20
CA LYS A 13 -9.17 -6.52 48.64
C LYS A 13 -9.47 -7.46 47.47
N LEU A 14 -10.57 -8.22 47.53
CA LEU A 14 -10.99 -9.07 46.42
C LEU A 14 -11.42 -8.26 45.19
N PHE A 15 -12.21 -7.18 45.38
CA PHE A 15 -12.58 -6.27 44.32
C PHE A 15 -11.36 -5.60 43.66
N ILE A 16 -10.40 -5.15 44.46
CA ILE A 16 -9.15 -4.55 43.91
C ILE A 16 -8.38 -5.59 43.08
N LYS A 17 -8.27 -6.85 43.52
CA LYS A 17 -7.61 -7.90 42.75
C LYS A 17 -8.31 -8.20 41.43
N ILE A 18 -9.67 -8.23 41.43
CA ILE A 18 -10.47 -8.45 40.24
C ILE A 18 -10.29 -7.29 39.25
N ILE A 19 -10.35 -6.04 39.74
CA ILE A 19 -10.14 -4.86 38.90
C ILE A 19 -8.72 -4.87 38.30
N LEU A 20 -7.70 -5.17 39.10
CA LEU A 20 -6.33 -5.26 38.62
C LEU A 20 -6.17 -6.36 37.56
N GLY A 21 -6.79 -7.52 37.76
CA GLY A 21 -6.82 -8.61 36.78
C GLY A 21 -7.48 -8.22 35.47
N LEU A 22 -8.61 -7.49 35.53
CA LEU A 22 -9.31 -6.97 34.35
C LEU A 22 -8.48 -5.92 33.58
N VAL A 23 -7.77 -5.03 34.31
CA VAL A 23 -6.89 -4.05 33.69
C VAL A 23 -5.72 -4.73 32.98
N ILE A 24 -5.09 -5.72 33.62
CA ILE A 24 -4.01 -6.50 32.99
C ILE A 24 -4.52 -7.25 31.76
N LEU A 25 -5.68 -7.88 31.85
CA LEU A 25 -6.29 -8.59 30.71
C LEU A 25 -6.59 -7.62 29.55
N ALA A 26 -7.16 -6.47 29.86
CA ALA A 26 -7.44 -5.44 28.85
C ALA A 26 -6.14 -4.92 28.18
N ALA A 27 -5.08 -4.70 28.98
CA ALA A 27 -3.77 -4.31 28.45
C ALA A 27 -3.16 -5.40 27.54
N LEU A 28 -3.28 -6.67 27.91
CA LEU A 28 -2.83 -7.80 27.10
C LEU A 28 -3.62 -7.90 25.78
N ILE A 29 -4.95 -7.77 25.85
CA ILE A 29 -5.79 -7.77 24.64
C ILE A 29 -5.42 -6.60 23.74
N PHE A 30 -5.20 -5.42 24.31
CA PHE A 30 -4.78 -4.23 23.56
C PHE A 30 -3.42 -4.43 22.90
N THR A 31 -2.42 -4.96 23.61
CA THR A 31 -1.09 -5.24 23.02
C THR A 31 -1.16 -6.32 21.94
N ILE A 32 -1.96 -7.36 22.12
CA ILE A 32 -2.16 -8.40 21.10
C ILE A 32 -2.86 -7.80 19.88
N TYR A 33 -3.85 -6.94 20.07
CA TYR A 33 -4.54 -6.24 18.99
C TYR A 33 -3.59 -5.34 18.19
N GLU A 34 -2.74 -4.56 18.84
CA GLU A 34 -1.70 -3.74 18.21
C GLU A 34 -0.71 -4.60 17.40
N VAL A 35 -0.19 -5.69 17.98
CA VAL A 35 0.75 -6.61 17.31
C VAL A 35 0.11 -7.31 16.09
N ILE A 36 -1.19 -7.60 16.13
CA ILE A 36 -1.90 -8.20 14.98
C ILE A 36 -2.14 -7.14 13.89
N GLN A 37 -2.41 -5.90 14.26
CA GLN A 37 -2.58 -4.80 13.31
C GLN A 37 -1.28 -4.40 12.60
N ASP A 38 -0.13 -4.55 13.27
CA ASP A 38 1.19 -4.15 12.76
C ASP A 38 1.78 -5.15 11.73
N LYS A 39 1.08 -6.26 11.44
CA LYS A 39 1.57 -7.36 10.58
C LYS A 39 1.10 -7.31 9.12
N THR A 40 0.81 -6.16 8.54
CA THR A 40 0.40 -6.12 7.13
C THR A 40 1.28 -5.25 6.23
N THR A 41 2.60 -5.46 6.28
CA THR A 41 3.44 -5.08 5.13
C THR A 41 3.05 -5.99 3.97
N VAL A 42 2.66 -5.41 2.84
CA VAL A 42 2.38 -6.18 1.63
C VAL A 42 3.64 -6.90 1.19
N SER A 43 3.64 -8.23 1.35
CA SER A 43 4.79 -9.09 1.14
C SER A 43 4.65 -9.90 -0.15
N VAL A 44 5.79 -10.34 -0.68
CA VAL A 44 5.81 -11.30 -1.81
C VAL A 44 5.12 -12.59 -1.39
N GLY A 45 4.23 -13.10 -2.24
CA GLY A 45 3.41 -14.29 -1.97
C GLY A 45 2.05 -13.96 -1.34
N GLU A 46 1.77 -12.71 -1.01
CA GLU A 46 0.49 -12.27 -0.48
C GLU A 46 -0.39 -11.64 -1.58
N LYS A 47 -1.69 -11.62 -1.33
CA LYS A 47 -2.63 -10.94 -2.20
C LYS A 47 -2.48 -9.43 -2.09
N ALA A 48 -2.33 -8.76 -3.23
CA ALA A 48 -2.28 -7.30 -3.28
C ALA A 48 -3.59 -6.71 -2.72
N PRO A 49 -3.52 -5.77 -1.74
CA PRO A 49 -4.69 -5.09 -1.21
C PRO A 49 -5.46 -4.38 -2.33
N ASN A 50 -6.77 -4.59 -2.36
CA ASN A 50 -7.61 -3.93 -3.35
C ASN A 50 -7.76 -2.44 -3.05
N PHE A 51 -7.85 -1.64 -4.11
CA PHE A 51 -8.16 -0.21 -4.02
C PHE A 51 -9.04 0.21 -5.19
N ALA A 52 -9.72 1.35 -5.00
CA ALA A 52 -10.40 2.07 -6.07
C ALA A 52 -9.98 3.54 -6.00
N LEU A 53 -9.25 4.01 -7.00
CA LEU A 53 -8.73 5.37 -7.08
C LEU A 53 -9.16 6.02 -8.41
N LYS A 54 -9.21 7.35 -8.44
CA LYS A 54 -9.51 8.10 -9.65
C LYS A 54 -8.23 8.45 -10.41
N THR A 55 -8.29 8.37 -11.73
CA THR A 55 -7.29 8.94 -12.62
C THR A 55 -7.33 10.48 -12.60
N VAL A 56 -6.33 11.11 -13.21
CA VAL A 56 -6.32 12.57 -13.42
C VAL A 56 -7.56 13.07 -14.17
N ASP A 57 -8.14 12.24 -15.03
CA ASP A 57 -9.33 12.58 -15.83
C ASP A 57 -10.65 12.13 -15.19
N GLY A 58 -10.58 11.64 -13.93
CA GLY A 58 -11.75 11.32 -13.12
C GLY A 58 -12.33 9.91 -13.30
N GLN A 59 -11.76 9.09 -14.18
CA GLN A 59 -12.14 7.69 -14.30
C GLN A 59 -11.74 6.90 -13.07
N THR A 60 -12.54 5.92 -12.65
CA THR A 60 -12.18 5.04 -11.53
C THR A 60 -11.42 3.83 -12.05
N VAL A 61 -10.28 3.54 -11.41
CA VAL A 61 -9.51 2.31 -11.61
C VAL A 61 -9.56 1.52 -10.30
N GLN A 62 -10.00 0.28 -10.39
CA GLN A 62 -10.04 -0.64 -9.26
C GLN A 62 -9.10 -1.82 -9.56
N LEU A 63 -8.23 -2.17 -8.60
CA LEU A 63 -7.24 -3.22 -8.83
C LEU A 63 -7.91 -4.58 -9.10
N SER A 64 -9.01 -4.88 -8.42
CA SER A 64 -9.76 -6.13 -8.63
C SER A 64 -10.32 -6.31 -10.05
N ASP A 65 -10.52 -5.21 -10.79
CA ASP A 65 -11.07 -5.25 -12.17
C ASP A 65 -9.98 -5.64 -13.19
N LEU A 66 -8.73 -5.66 -12.75
CA LEU A 66 -7.56 -6.07 -13.56
C LEU A 66 -7.23 -7.56 -13.40
N LYS A 67 -8.09 -8.36 -12.74
CA LYS A 67 -7.92 -9.81 -12.67
C LYS A 67 -7.74 -10.43 -14.07
N GLY A 68 -6.84 -11.41 -14.15
CA GLY A 68 -6.45 -12.01 -15.43
C GLY A 68 -5.33 -11.26 -16.15
N GLN A 69 -4.91 -10.11 -15.63
CA GLN A 69 -3.80 -9.32 -16.14
C GLN A 69 -2.69 -9.20 -15.10
N GLY A 70 -1.43 -9.15 -15.54
CA GLY A 70 -0.33 -8.73 -14.70
C GLY A 70 -0.36 -7.21 -14.49
N VAL A 71 -0.04 -6.74 -13.28
CA VAL A 71 -0.03 -5.31 -12.96
C VAL A 71 1.33 -4.90 -12.39
N LEU A 72 1.97 -3.93 -13.03
CA LEU A 72 3.07 -3.19 -12.45
C LEU A 72 2.47 -1.98 -11.71
N LEU A 73 2.47 -2.03 -10.39
CA LEU A 73 1.92 -0.99 -9.51
C LEU A 73 3.07 -0.17 -8.92
N ASN A 74 3.23 1.07 -9.39
CA ASN A 74 4.33 1.96 -9.01
C ASN A 74 3.83 3.12 -8.15
N PHE A 75 4.45 3.35 -6.98
CA PHE A 75 4.14 4.47 -6.09
C PHE A 75 5.16 5.59 -6.28
N TRP A 76 4.67 6.83 -6.52
CA TRP A 76 5.50 7.94 -6.93
C TRP A 76 4.93 9.32 -6.55
N GLY A 77 5.77 10.36 -6.69
CA GLY A 77 5.36 11.76 -6.55
C GLY A 77 6.12 12.69 -7.48
N THR A 78 5.52 13.83 -7.87
CA THR A 78 6.19 14.83 -8.75
C THR A 78 7.37 15.50 -8.08
N TRP A 79 7.42 15.51 -6.75
CA TRP A 79 8.50 16.04 -5.93
C TRP A 79 9.66 15.08 -5.73
N CYS A 80 9.49 13.79 -6.07
CA CYS A 80 10.49 12.75 -5.87
C CYS A 80 11.51 12.73 -7.03
N GLY A 81 12.73 13.07 -6.76
CA GLY A 81 13.82 13.08 -7.75
C GLY A 81 14.06 11.73 -8.42
N PRO A 82 14.30 10.63 -7.65
CA PRO A 82 14.46 9.30 -8.21
C PRO A 82 13.24 8.81 -9.00
N CYS A 83 12.00 9.17 -8.59
CA CYS A 83 10.80 8.84 -9.35
C CYS A 83 10.82 9.49 -10.75
N LYS A 84 11.24 10.76 -10.84
CA LYS A 84 11.36 11.45 -12.14
C LYS A 84 12.31 10.73 -13.07
N SER A 85 13.39 10.17 -12.56
CA SER A 85 14.41 9.50 -13.38
C SER A 85 13.93 8.20 -14.02
N GLU A 86 12.97 7.48 -13.41
CA GLU A 86 12.43 6.22 -13.97
C GLU A 86 11.25 6.42 -14.94
N MET A 87 10.55 7.58 -14.88
CA MET A 87 9.35 7.83 -15.69
C MET A 87 9.54 7.63 -17.20
N PRO A 88 10.66 8.09 -17.82
CA PRO A 88 10.89 7.83 -19.24
C PRO A 88 10.98 6.33 -19.56
N ALA A 89 11.64 5.55 -18.71
CA ALA A 89 11.77 4.10 -18.90
C ALA A 89 10.42 3.39 -18.79
N ILE A 90 9.62 3.74 -17.79
CA ILE A 90 8.25 3.23 -17.61
C ILE A 90 7.40 3.61 -18.84
N ASN A 91 7.48 4.84 -19.29
CA ASN A 91 6.69 5.33 -20.42
C ASN A 91 7.03 4.62 -21.73
N GLN A 92 8.31 4.41 -22.02
CA GLN A 92 8.75 3.65 -23.19
C GLN A 92 8.36 2.17 -23.11
N ALA A 93 8.44 1.56 -21.91
CA ALA A 93 8.02 0.18 -21.71
C ALA A 93 6.49 0.03 -21.89
N ASN A 94 5.70 1.02 -21.44
CA ASN A 94 4.25 1.04 -21.66
C ASN A 94 3.89 1.06 -23.14
N GLN A 95 4.67 1.76 -23.99
CA GLN A 95 4.45 1.83 -25.43
C GLN A 95 4.71 0.49 -26.15
N LYS A 96 5.39 -0.47 -25.52
CA LYS A 96 5.62 -1.80 -26.09
C LYS A 96 4.36 -2.69 -26.06
N ASP A 97 3.30 -2.23 -25.37
CA ASP A 97 1.97 -2.85 -25.30
C ASP A 97 2.01 -4.37 -25.10
N LEU A 98 2.67 -4.80 -24.02
CA LEU A 98 2.75 -6.22 -23.68
C LEU A 98 1.36 -6.75 -23.33
N LYS A 99 0.85 -7.69 -24.13
CA LYS A 99 -0.49 -8.25 -23.96
C LYS A 99 -0.69 -8.83 -22.56
N GLY A 100 -1.81 -8.52 -21.95
CA GLY A 100 -2.19 -9.03 -20.64
C GLY A 100 -1.46 -8.36 -19.46
N VAL A 101 -0.75 -7.23 -19.68
CA VAL A 101 -0.05 -6.50 -18.62
C VAL A 101 -0.50 -5.03 -18.60
N LYS A 102 -0.64 -4.48 -17.41
CA LYS A 102 -0.97 -3.06 -17.17
C LYS A 102 0.06 -2.39 -16.28
N ILE A 103 0.35 -1.14 -16.58
CA ILE A 103 1.13 -0.25 -15.72
C ILE A 103 0.17 0.73 -15.06
N ILE A 104 0.14 0.72 -13.72
CA ILE A 104 -0.64 1.64 -12.90
C ILE A 104 0.31 2.38 -11.97
N ALA A 105 0.37 3.69 -12.10
CA ALA A 105 1.16 4.53 -11.22
C ALA A 105 0.24 5.21 -10.18
N VAL A 106 0.52 4.99 -8.89
CA VAL A 106 -0.20 5.60 -7.77
C VAL A 106 0.54 6.85 -7.35
N ASN A 107 -0.05 8.00 -7.64
CA ASN A 107 0.51 9.28 -7.22
C ASN A 107 0.07 9.59 -5.79
N ILE A 108 1.05 9.96 -4.94
CA ILE A 108 0.87 10.11 -3.49
C ILE A 108 0.59 11.56 -3.14
N ARG A 109 -0.62 11.81 -2.57
CA ARG A 109 -1.03 13.05 -1.88
C ARG A 109 -0.88 14.34 -2.69
N GLU A 110 -0.98 14.27 -4.03
CA GLU A 110 -0.91 15.46 -4.89
C GLU A 110 -2.26 15.78 -5.55
N THR A 111 -2.36 16.99 -6.10
CA THR A 111 -3.58 17.42 -6.80
C THR A 111 -3.60 16.91 -8.24
N PRO A 112 -4.80 16.74 -8.85
CA PRO A 112 -4.90 16.41 -10.27
C PRO A 112 -4.18 17.42 -11.18
N SER A 113 -4.16 18.70 -10.79
CA SER A 113 -3.49 19.78 -11.54
C SER A 113 -1.98 19.57 -11.61
N ASP A 114 -1.35 19.23 -10.49
CA ASP A 114 0.09 19.07 -10.41
C ASP A 114 0.56 17.85 -11.20
N VAL A 115 -0.17 16.74 -11.04
CA VAL A 115 0.10 15.50 -11.80
C VAL A 115 -0.11 15.71 -13.29
N ARG A 116 -1.18 16.43 -13.71
CA ARG A 116 -1.44 16.72 -15.12
C ARG A 116 -0.32 17.59 -15.74
N LYS A 117 0.15 18.62 -15.01
CA LYS A 117 1.28 19.44 -15.47
C LYS A 117 2.54 18.59 -15.64
N PHE A 118 2.80 17.70 -14.70
CA PHE A 118 3.93 16.78 -14.78
C PHE A 118 3.86 15.85 -15.99
N TYR A 119 2.70 15.18 -16.17
CA TYR A 119 2.46 14.28 -17.30
C TYR A 119 2.64 14.98 -18.65
N LYS A 120 2.10 16.20 -18.77
CA LYS A 120 2.28 17.03 -19.98
C LYS A 120 3.74 17.39 -20.20
N ARG A 121 4.46 17.79 -19.15
CA ARG A 121 5.87 18.21 -19.24
C ARG A 121 6.81 17.08 -19.66
N TYR A 122 6.54 15.85 -19.18
CA TYR A 122 7.38 14.68 -19.45
C TYR A 122 6.80 13.76 -20.54
N HIS A 123 5.72 14.18 -21.21
CA HIS A 123 5.05 13.43 -22.28
C HIS A 123 4.68 12.00 -21.86
N LEU A 124 4.18 11.82 -20.63
CA LEU A 124 3.80 10.50 -20.09
C LEU A 124 2.40 10.11 -20.55
N ASN A 125 2.20 8.83 -20.88
CA ASN A 125 0.93 8.30 -21.40
C ASN A 125 0.44 7.01 -20.71
N PHE A 126 1.13 6.53 -19.67
CA PHE A 126 0.64 5.40 -18.88
C PHE A 126 -0.38 5.85 -17.83
N THR A 127 -1.19 4.90 -17.33
CA THR A 127 -2.26 5.20 -16.38
C THR A 127 -1.70 5.65 -15.04
N THR A 128 -2.14 6.82 -14.56
CA THR A 128 -1.89 7.26 -13.19
C THR A 128 -3.19 7.48 -12.43
N VAL A 129 -3.19 7.05 -11.17
CA VAL A 129 -4.29 7.21 -10.23
C VAL A 129 -3.84 8.03 -9.02
N LEU A 130 -4.77 8.72 -8.38
CA LEU A 130 -4.49 9.73 -7.35
C LEU A 130 -4.87 9.21 -5.96
N ASP A 131 -3.89 8.89 -5.15
CA ASP A 131 -4.07 8.58 -3.73
C ASP A 131 -3.99 9.87 -2.88
N ARG A 132 -5.01 10.73 -3.03
CA ARG A 132 -5.01 12.07 -2.45
C ARG A 132 -4.94 12.11 -0.92
N ASN A 133 -5.51 11.13 -0.26
CA ASN A 133 -5.53 11.03 1.20
C ASN A 133 -4.42 10.13 1.76
N GLY A 134 -3.66 9.47 0.90
CA GLY A 134 -2.58 8.56 1.26
C GLY A 134 -3.04 7.19 1.77
N LYS A 135 -4.34 6.89 1.72
CA LYS A 135 -4.88 5.65 2.29
C LYS A 135 -4.32 4.39 1.63
N VAL A 136 -4.14 4.40 0.31
CA VAL A 136 -3.57 3.25 -0.41
C VAL A 136 -2.07 3.16 -0.13
N THR A 137 -1.37 4.29 -0.09
CA THR A 137 0.03 4.39 0.32
C THR A 137 0.26 3.78 1.71
N ASP A 138 -0.60 4.13 2.68
CA ASP A 138 -0.54 3.60 4.03
C ASP A 138 -0.87 2.09 4.06
N THR A 139 -1.88 1.64 3.30
CA THR A 139 -2.25 0.20 3.19
C THR A 139 -1.12 -0.65 2.59
N TYR A 140 -0.35 -0.11 1.64
CA TYR A 140 0.78 -0.80 1.03
C TYR A 140 2.09 -0.62 1.81
N HIS A 141 2.06 0.10 2.94
CA HIS A 141 3.21 0.43 3.78
C HIS A 141 4.39 0.97 2.95
N ILE A 142 4.14 2.11 2.28
CA ILE A 142 5.12 2.76 1.43
C ILE A 142 5.90 3.79 2.26
N ASP A 143 7.06 3.39 2.76
CA ASP A 143 7.97 4.28 3.51
C ASP A 143 8.89 5.07 2.59
N ASN A 144 9.26 4.49 1.43
CA ASN A 144 10.16 5.08 0.46
C ASN A 144 9.60 4.99 -0.95
N ILE A 145 9.82 6.04 -1.75
CA ILE A 145 9.47 6.08 -3.16
C ILE A 145 10.71 6.36 -4.05
N PRO A 146 10.73 5.82 -5.28
CA PRO A 146 9.69 4.96 -5.85
C PRO A 146 9.68 3.56 -5.26
N SER A 147 8.49 3.00 -5.10
CA SER A 147 8.27 1.59 -4.75
C SER A 147 7.35 0.95 -5.77
N THR A 148 7.72 -0.21 -6.27
CA THR A 148 6.98 -0.91 -7.32
C THR A 148 6.64 -2.32 -6.89
N PHE A 149 5.38 -2.72 -7.05
CA PHE A 149 4.92 -4.08 -6.86
C PHE A 149 4.61 -4.71 -8.21
N LEU A 150 5.11 -5.91 -8.43
CA LEU A 150 4.71 -6.76 -9.55
C LEU A 150 3.62 -7.70 -9.03
N ILE A 151 2.45 -7.63 -9.66
CA ILE A 151 1.27 -8.39 -9.29
C ILE A 151 0.89 -9.29 -10.46
N ASP A 152 0.71 -10.58 -10.20
CA ASP A 152 0.34 -11.55 -11.23
C ASP A 152 -1.15 -11.50 -11.60
N GLN A 153 -1.56 -12.29 -12.57
CA GLN A 153 -2.94 -12.42 -13.05
C GLN A 153 -3.95 -12.86 -11.96
N ASN A 154 -3.47 -13.49 -10.88
CA ASN A 154 -4.30 -13.92 -9.75
C ASN A 154 -4.43 -12.82 -8.68
N GLY A 155 -3.71 -11.71 -8.84
CA GLY A 155 -3.63 -10.61 -7.88
C GLY A 155 -2.64 -10.85 -6.74
N MET A 156 -1.68 -11.77 -6.92
CA MET A 156 -0.63 -12.06 -5.94
C MET A 156 0.60 -11.19 -6.20
N VAL A 157 1.20 -10.66 -5.17
CA VAL A 157 2.47 -9.93 -5.25
C VAL A 157 3.59 -10.92 -5.50
N VAL A 158 4.22 -10.86 -6.65
CA VAL A 158 5.34 -11.73 -7.01
C VAL A 158 6.70 -11.07 -6.78
N LYS A 159 6.73 -9.73 -6.69
CA LYS A 159 7.95 -8.98 -6.40
C LYS A 159 7.64 -7.58 -5.87
N LYS A 160 8.49 -7.09 -4.94
CA LYS A 160 8.58 -5.69 -4.53
C LYS A 160 9.96 -5.13 -4.93
N ILE A 161 9.97 -3.95 -5.53
CA ILE A 161 11.18 -3.25 -5.97
C ILE A 161 11.18 -1.90 -5.25
N THR A 162 12.25 -1.61 -4.50
CA THR A 162 12.46 -0.32 -3.84
C THR A 162 13.56 0.43 -4.58
N GLY A 163 13.27 1.67 -4.93
CA GLY A 163 14.15 2.51 -5.74
C GLY A 163 13.83 2.47 -7.23
N PRO A 164 14.48 3.35 -8.04
CA PRO A 164 14.12 3.58 -9.43
C PRO A 164 14.54 2.43 -10.34
N MET A 165 13.68 2.09 -11.30
CA MET A 165 14.00 1.23 -12.43
C MET A 165 14.79 2.04 -13.46
N LYS A 166 16.05 1.64 -13.72
CA LYS A 166 17.02 2.49 -14.40
C LYS A 166 16.91 2.48 -15.92
N SER A 167 16.35 1.43 -16.51
CA SER A 167 16.29 1.26 -17.96
C SER A 167 14.95 0.71 -18.45
N VAL A 168 14.66 0.92 -19.72
CA VAL A 168 13.49 0.31 -20.39
C VAL A 168 13.55 -1.22 -20.31
N ASP A 169 14.75 -1.79 -20.47
CA ASP A 169 14.92 -3.24 -20.44
C ASP A 169 14.65 -3.83 -19.06
N ASP A 170 15.00 -3.11 -17.97
CA ASP A 170 14.63 -3.51 -16.61
C ASP A 170 13.09 -3.55 -16.46
N VAL A 171 12.41 -2.47 -16.88
CA VAL A 171 10.93 -2.42 -16.80
C VAL A 171 10.31 -3.54 -17.64
N VAL A 172 10.76 -3.74 -18.88
CA VAL A 172 10.25 -4.81 -19.75
C VAL A 172 10.50 -6.20 -19.17
N LYS A 173 11.67 -6.42 -18.57
CA LYS A 173 11.99 -7.68 -17.87
C LYS A 173 11.00 -7.93 -16.72
N TYR A 174 10.63 -6.90 -15.97
CA TYR A 174 9.65 -7.00 -14.90
C TYR A 174 8.24 -7.25 -15.43
N LEU A 175 7.82 -6.55 -16.48
CA LEU A 175 6.52 -6.77 -17.10
C LEU A 175 6.36 -8.22 -17.62
N LYS A 176 7.43 -8.79 -18.21
CA LYS A 176 7.43 -10.20 -18.67
C LYS A 176 7.27 -11.22 -17.54
N GLN A 177 7.69 -10.88 -16.30
CA GLN A 177 7.53 -11.79 -15.14
C GLN A 177 6.07 -11.95 -14.70
N ILE A 178 5.22 -10.98 -15.04
CA ILE A 178 3.80 -10.95 -14.66
C ILE A 178 2.87 -11.10 -15.87
N GLN A 179 3.43 -11.33 -17.04
CA GLN A 179 2.64 -11.59 -18.23
C GLN A 179 1.94 -12.94 -18.10
N PRO A 180 0.59 -13.03 -18.34
CA PRO A 180 -0.18 -14.27 -18.26
C PRO A 180 0.30 -15.34 -19.23
#